data_32346976cfe2609aaa1518fa532d2d19
#
_entry.id   32346976cfe2609aaa1518fa532d2d19
#
_cell.length_a   1.000
_cell.length_b   1.000
_cell.length_c   1.000
_cell.angle_alpha   90.00
_cell.angle_beta   90.00
_cell.angle_gamma   90.00
#
_symmetry.space_group_name_H-M   'P 1'
#
loop_
_entity.id
_entity.type
_entity.pdbx_description
1 polymer ?
#
loop_
_entity_poly.entity_id
_entity_poly.type
_entity_poly.pdbx_seq_one_letter_code
_entity_poly.pdbx_strand_id
1 'polypeptide(L)'
;ARERRRLEREARDTVTVRYSRLFRDTMPISRVCAISAIAPGFGQLYNKQAWKIPILYGTVATTAYFAFQQNSKYRGLKRQYDAMKRENATQEETDPIQSQMIRHNTARTLLFVGAIGSYLYFIGDAAICYKGPVNSVKKATTLSTICPGAGQIYNKSYWKMPIILGGIATMGYVINFNNRGYERFKLAYDQ
;
A
#
# COMPACT_ATOMS: atom_id res chain seq x y z
N ALA A 1 -29.09 -33.62 -29.15
CA ALA A 1 -28.93 -34.11 -27.75
C ALA A 1 -27.59 -33.69 -27.13
N ARG A 2 -26.42 -33.80 -27.81
CA ARG A 2 -25.07 -33.46 -27.27
C ARG A 2 -24.90 -31.95 -27.06
N GLU A 3 -25.42 -31.14 -27.96
CA GLU A 3 -25.32 -29.69 -27.89
C GLU A 3 -26.17 -29.09 -26.75
N ARG A 4 -27.39 -29.60 -26.53
CA ARG A 4 -28.19 -29.24 -25.35
C ARG A 4 -27.47 -29.56 -24.03
N ARG A 5 -26.82 -30.72 -23.92
CA ARG A 5 -26.06 -31.10 -22.73
C ARG A 5 -24.81 -30.24 -22.53
N ARG A 6 -24.24 -29.72 -23.62
CA ARG A 6 -23.10 -28.79 -23.55
C ARG A 6 -23.54 -27.40 -23.04
N LEU A 7 -24.64 -26.88 -23.61
CA LEU A 7 -25.25 -25.63 -23.16
C LEU A 7 -25.77 -25.70 -21.71
N GLU A 8 -26.32 -26.86 -21.31
CA GLU A 8 -26.74 -27.09 -19.92
C GLU A 8 -25.54 -27.20 -18.95
N ARG A 9 -24.39 -27.71 -19.40
CA ARG A 9 -23.15 -27.69 -18.61
C ARG A 9 -22.57 -26.27 -18.53
N GLU A 10 -22.50 -25.56 -19.64
CA GLU A 10 -22.06 -24.15 -19.67
C GLU A 10 -23.00 -23.25 -18.86
N ALA A 11 -24.32 -23.50 -18.88
CA ALA A 11 -25.27 -22.79 -18.02
C ALA A 11 -25.16 -23.19 -16.53
N ARG A 12 -24.68 -24.40 -16.23
CA ARG A 12 -24.46 -24.88 -14.86
C ARG A 12 -23.11 -24.41 -14.31
N ASP A 13 -22.13 -24.19 -15.19
CA ASP A 13 -20.82 -23.61 -14.90
C ASP A 13 -20.86 -22.07 -14.85
N THR A 14 -21.98 -21.44 -15.20
CA THR A 14 -22.31 -20.09 -14.71
C THR A 14 -22.46 -20.20 -13.21
N VAL A 15 -21.32 -19.94 -12.56
CA VAL A 15 -21.14 -19.92 -11.11
C VAL A 15 -22.35 -19.24 -10.50
N THR A 16 -23.26 -20.00 -9.88
CA THR A 16 -24.26 -19.45 -8.98
C THR A 16 -23.52 -18.84 -7.82
N VAL A 17 -23.21 -17.54 -7.94
CA VAL A 17 -22.53 -16.79 -6.90
C VAL A 17 -23.47 -16.79 -5.70
N ARG A 18 -23.22 -17.67 -4.76
CA ARG A 18 -23.92 -17.68 -3.48
C ARG A 18 -23.50 -16.42 -2.72
N TYR A 19 -24.33 -15.38 -2.83
CA TYR A 19 -24.15 -14.17 -2.03
C TYR A 19 -24.31 -14.48 -0.56
N SER A 20 -23.54 -13.80 0.27
CA SER A 20 -23.80 -13.81 1.70
C SER A 20 -25.17 -13.16 1.94
N ARG A 21 -25.89 -13.56 3.00
CA ARG A 21 -27.19 -12.96 3.35
C ARG A 21 -27.14 -11.45 3.55
N LEU A 22 -25.93 -10.89 3.74
CA LEU A 22 -25.64 -9.47 3.92
C LEU A 22 -25.67 -8.67 2.60
N PHE A 23 -25.48 -9.34 1.43
CA PHE A 23 -25.41 -8.65 0.15
C PHE A 23 -26.39 -9.30 -0.83
N ARG A 24 -27.53 -8.64 -0.99
CA ARG A 24 -28.63 -9.14 -1.82
C ARG A 24 -28.37 -8.97 -3.31
N ASP A 25 -27.61 -7.93 -3.68
CA ASP A 25 -27.29 -7.59 -5.06
C ASP A 25 -25.78 -7.71 -5.36
N THR A 26 -25.46 -8.06 -6.61
CA THR A 26 -24.08 -8.07 -7.10
C THR A 26 -23.54 -6.65 -7.23
N MET A 27 -22.55 -6.31 -6.42
CA MET A 27 -21.85 -5.03 -6.60
C MET A 27 -20.78 -5.15 -7.68
N PRO A 28 -20.56 -4.13 -8.52
CA PRO A 28 -19.44 -4.12 -9.46
C PRO A 28 -18.11 -4.07 -8.69
N ILE A 29 -17.05 -4.67 -9.26
CA ILE A 29 -15.72 -4.75 -8.64
C ILE A 29 -15.18 -3.38 -8.22
N SER A 30 -15.37 -2.34 -9.03
CA SER A 30 -14.93 -0.97 -8.72
C SER A 30 -15.58 -0.42 -7.45
N ARG A 31 -16.87 -0.71 -7.24
CA ARG A 31 -17.59 -0.29 -6.02
C ARG A 31 -17.09 -1.05 -4.80
N VAL A 32 -16.86 -2.35 -4.91
CA VAL A 32 -16.28 -3.15 -3.81
C VAL A 32 -14.89 -2.62 -3.42
N CYS A 33 -14.04 -2.33 -4.40
CA CYS A 33 -12.72 -1.76 -4.15
C CYS A 33 -12.80 -0.34 -3.55
N ALA A 34 -13.68 0.52 -4.06
CA ALA A 34 -13.87 1.87 -3.53
C ALA A 34 -14.36 1.85 -2.07
N ILE A 35 -15.34 1.00 -1.76
CA ILE A 35 -15.79 0.83 -0.37
C ILE A 35 -14.69 0.25 0.50
N SER A 36 -13.90 -0.71 0.00
CA SER A 36 -12.76 -1.28 0.74
C SER A 36 -11.66 -0.25 1.01
N ALA A 37 -11.53 0.77 0.17
CA ALA A 37 -10.61 1.89 0.37
C ALA A 37 -11.10 2.88 1.45
N ILE A 38 -12.39 2.95 1.72
CA ILE A 38 -12.97 3.80 2.76
C ILE A 38 -13.15 3.00 4.06
N ALA A 39 -13.67 1.77 3.95
CA ALA A 39 -13.91 0.85 5.05
C ALA A 39 -13.01 -0.39 4.91
N PRO A 40 -11.83 -0.40 5.55
CA PRO A 40 -10.90 -1.52 5.47
C PRO A 40 -11.57 -2.83 5.92
N GLY A 41 -11.42 -3.88 5.11
CA GLY A 41 -12.02 -5.18 5.39
C GLY A 41 -13.38 -5.43 4.70
N PHE A 42 -14.02 -4.41 4.14
CA PHE A 42 -15.30 -4.59 3.43
C PHE A 42 -15.19 -5.61 2.29
N GLY A 43 -14.14 -5.51 1.48
CA GLY A 43 -13.92 -6.44 0.37
C GLY A 43 -13.69 -7.89 0.83
N GLN A 44 -12.99 -8.09 1.93
CA GLN A 44 -12.79 -9.40 2.55
C GLN A 44 -14.12 -9.97 3.05
N LEU A 45 -14.96 -9.14 3.67
CA LEU A 45 -16.28 -9.52 4.11
C LEU A 45 -17.18 -9.88 2.92
N TYR A 46 -17.18 -9.05 1.88
CA TYR A 46 -17.93 -9.29 0.65
C TYR A 46 -17.52 -10.61 -0.04
N ASN A 47 -16.22 -10.88 -0.10
CA ASN A 47 -15.65 -12.11 -0.67
C ASN A 47 -15.75 -13.33 0.26
N LYS A 48 -16.42 -13.23 1.41
CA LYS A 48 -16.53 -14.28 2.45
C LYS A 48 -15.18 -14.71 3.03
N GLN A 49 -14.24 -13.81 3.12
CA GLN A 49 -12.90 -14.01 3.67
C GLN A 49 -12.68 -13.19 4.94
N ALA A 50 -13.70 -13.13 5.81
CA ALA A 50 -13.68 -12.34 7.05
C ALA A 50 -12.50 -12.68 7.98
N TRP A 51 -11.95 -13.90 7.90
CA TRP A 51 -10.78 -14.32 8.66
C TRP A 51 -9.52 -13.48 8.36
N LYS A 52 -9.46 -12.80 7.21
CA LYS A 52 -8.36 -11.91 6.84
C LYS A 52 -8.44 -10.54 7.54
N ILE A 53 -9.60 -10.17 8.06
CA ILE A 53 -9.83 -8.87 8.69
C ILE A 53 -8.95 -8.66 9.93
N PRO A 54 -8.85 -9.63 10.88
CA PRO A 54 -7.92 -9.48 12.01
C PRO A 54 -6.47 -9.32 11.58
N ILE A 55 -6.04 -9.99 10.51
CA ILE A 55 -4.68 -9.90 9.98
C ILE A 55 -4.43 -8.49 9.42
N LEU A 56 -5.39 -7.95 8.65
CA LEU A 56 -5.33 -6.60 8.11
C LEU A 56 -5.14 -5.57 9.23
N TYR A 57 -6.04 -5.58 10.22
CA TYR A 57 -5.98 -4.61 11.31
C TYR A 57 -4.75 -4.83 12.20
N GLY A 58 -4.37 -6.08 12.46
CA GLY A 58 -3.16 -6.40 13.21
C GLY A 58 -1.90 -5.88 12.53
N THR A 59 -1.76 -6.09 11.22
CA THR A 59 -0.60 -5.63 10.46
C THR A 59 -0.53 -4.10 10.41
N VAL A 60 -1.65 -3.43 10.09
CA VAL A 60 -1.70 -1.97 10.02
C VAL A 60 -1.47 -1.35 11.40
N ALA A 61 -2.12 -1.86 12.45
CA ALA A 61 -1.95 -1.35 13.80
C ALA A 61 -0.51 -1.51 14.31
N THR A 62 0.10 -2.66 14.09
CA THR A 62 1.48 -2.94 14.52
C THR A 62 2.47 -2.02 13.80
N THR A 63 2.36 -1.90 12.48
CA THR A 63 3.25 -1.02 11.70
C THR A 63 3.05 0.45 12.06
N ALA A 64 1.81 0.89 12.26
CA ALA A 64 1.50 2.25 12.71
C ALA A 64 2.07 2.52 14.12
N TYR A 65 1.89 1.60 15.06
CA TYR A 65 2.43 1.73 16.42
C TYR A 65 3.95 1.95 16.40
N PHE A 66 4.69 1.09 15.70
CA PHE A 66 6.14 1.25 15.59
C PHE A 66 6.52 2.52 14.83
N ALA A 67 5.77 2.94 13.81
CA ALA A 67 6.02 4.20 13.11
C ALA A 67 5.86 5.41 14.05
N PHE A 68 4.82 5.43 14.88
CA PHE A 68 4.62 6.48 15.88
C PHE A 68 5.72 6.48 16.95
N GLN A 69 6.16 5.29 17.39
CA GLN A 69 7.27 5.17 18.34
C GLN A 69 8.57 5.76 17.76
N GLN A 70 8.89 5.42 16.50
CA GLN A 70 10.06 5.97 15.79
C GLN A 70 9.93 7.49 15.59
N ASN A 71 8.72 7.97 15.29
CA ASN A 71 8.44 9.39 15.13
C ASN A 71 8.66 10.16 16.45
N SER A 72 8.28 9.58 17.59
CA SER A 72 8.52 10.20 18.91
C SER A 72 10.01 10.33 19.19
N LYS A 73 10.79 9.27 18.94
CA LYS A 73 12.26 9.28 19.08
C LYS A 73 12.90 10.32 18.15
N TYR A 74 12.48 10.36 16.88
CA TYR A 74 12.95 11.35 15.93
C TYR A 74 12.69 12.77 16.39
N ARG A 75 11.47 13.07 16.88
CA ARG A 75 11.12 14.42 17.39
C ARG A 75 11.95 14.81 18.60
N GLY A 76 12.23 13.87 19.50
CA GLY A 76 13.11 14.11 20.66
C GLY A 76 14.52 14.49 20.23
N LEU A 77 15.12 13.69 19.35
CA LEU A 77 16.46 13.96 18.81
C LEU A 77 16.53 15.26 18.01
N LYS A 78 15.47 15.56 17.25
CA LYS A 78 15.40 16.83 16.51
C LYS A 78 15.40 18.02 17.44
N ARG A 79 14.67 17.99 18.56
CA ARG A 79 14.68 19.08 19.54
C ARG A 79 16.06 19.26 20.17
N GLN A 80 16.77 18.17 20.47
CA GLN A 80 18.15 18.23 21.01
C GLN A 80 19.11 18.81 19.98
N TYR A 81 19.03 18.37 18.72
CA TYR A 81 19.82 18.91 17.63
C TYR A 81 19.59 20.41 17.42
N ASP A 82 18.32 20.84 17.41
CA ASP A 82 17.94 22.23 17.22
C ASP A 82 18.42 23.12 18.44
N ALA A 83 18.45 22.54 19.65
CA ALA A 83 18.99 23.24 20.85
C ALA A 83 20.49 23.40 20.73
N MET A 84 21.25 22.34 20.42
CA MET A 84 22.70 22.39 20.25
C MET A 84 23.12 23.37 19.14
N LYS A 85 22.36 23.44 18.06
CA LYS A 85 22.60 24.43 17.00
C LYS A 85 22.41 25.87 17.48
N ARG A 86 21.45 26.12 18.36
CA ARG A 86 21.25 27.47 18.95
C ARG A 86 22.40 27.87 19.88
N GLU A 87 23.05 26.91 20.51
CA GLU A 87 24.18 27.06 21.38
C GLU A 87 25.54 27.12 20.64
N ASN A 88 25.51 27.21 19.30
CA ASN A 88 26.68 27.18 18.41
C ASN A 88 27.60 25.96 18.62
N ALA A 89 27.01 24.79 18.93
CA ALA A 89 27.73 23.53 19.05
C ALA A 89 28.47 23.18 17.75
N THR A 90 29.64 22.60 17.89
CA THR A 90 30.50 22.19 16.78
C THR A 90 29.85 21.04 16.01
N GLN A 91 30.21 20.86 14.75
CA GLN A 91 29.68 19.80 13.89
C GLN A 91 30.00 18.41 14.45
N GLU A 92 31.19 18.23 15.03
CA GLU A 92 31.58 16.99 15.70
C GLU A 92 30.67 16.59 16.85
N GLU A 93 30.17 17.58 17.61
CA GLU A 93 29.24 17.35 18.72
C GLU A 93 27.84 17.03 18.27
N THR A 94 27.42 17.56 17.12
CA THR A 94 26.06 17.34 16.56
C THR A 94 25.95 16.06 15.70
N ASP A 95 27.04 15.57 15.10
CA ASP A 95 27.09 14.40 14.21
C ASP A 95 26.46 13.12 14.81
N PRO A 96 26.73 12.75 16.08
CA PRO A 96 26.15 11.54 16.66
C PRO A 96 24.63 11.64 16.81
N ILE A 97 24.10 12.83 17.12
CA ILE A 97 22.66 13.07 17.25
C ILE A 97 22.01 13.09 15.87
N GLN A 98 22.65 13.72 14.90
CA GLN A 98 22.19 13.75 13.51
C GLN A 98 22.11 12.35 12.91
N SER A 99 23.09 11.51 13.13
CA SER A 99 23.11 10.13 12.63
C SER A 99 21.96 9.28 13.20
N GLN A 100 21.70 9.42 14.51
CA GLN A 100 20.56 8.77 15.17
C GLN A 100 19.23 9.30 14.65
N MET A 101 19.10 10.62 14.48
CA MET A 101 17.92 11.26 13.91
C MET A 101 17.61 10.72 12.51
N ILE A 102 18.63 10.59 11.64
CA ILE A 102 18.48 10.00 10.30
C ILE A 102 18.00 8.57 10.39
N ARG A 103 18.57 7.74 11.27
CA ARG A 103 18.16 6.35 11.46
C ARG A 103 16.70 6.24 11.85
N HIS A 104 16.25 6.98 12.84
CA HIS A 104 14.85 6.96 13.28
C HIS A 104 13.90 7.55 12.24
N ASN A 105 14.32 8.54 11.47
CA ASN A 105 13.56 9.09 10.36
C ASN A 105 13.37 8.06 9.25
N THR A 106 14.43 7.35 8.88
CA THR A 106 14.37 6.30 7.86
C THR A 106 13.48 5.14 8.31
N ALA A 107 13.65 4.66 9.55
CA ALA A 107 12.81 3.61 10.11
C ALA A 107 11.33 4.01 10.14
N ARG A 108 11.03 5.22 10.58
CA ARG A 108 9.67 5.79 10.57
C ARG A 108 9.08 5.78 9.16
N THR A 109 9.82 6.30 8.18
CA THR A 109 9.35 6.39 6.78
C THR A 109 9.10 5.02 6.21
N LEU A 110 9.99 4.05 6.42
CA LEU A 110 9.81 2.67 5.96
C LEU A 110 8.57 2.00 6.59
N LEU A 111 8.32 2.24 7.86
CA LEU A 111 7.14 1.72 8.55
C LEU A 111 5.85 2.34 8.02
N PHE A 112 5.81 3.65 7.74
CA PHE A 112 4.65 4.27 7.10
C PHE A 112 4.41 3.74 5.68
N VAL A 113 5.47 3.61 4.89
CA VAL A 113 5.37 3.00 3.55
C VAL A 113 4.87 1.56 3.65
N GLY A 114 5.36 0.80 4.63
CA GLY A 114 4.90 -0.57 4.90
C GLY A 114 3.43 -0.64 5.29
N ALA A 115 2.96 0.29 6.13
CA ALA A 115 1.55 0.39 6.53
C ALA A 115 0.64 0.69 5.33
N ILE A 116 1.02 1.66 4.49
CA ILE A 116 0.29 2.01 3.27
C ILE A 116 0.32 0.84 2.29
N GLY A 117 1.48 0.22 2.09
CA GLY A 117 1.66 -0.92 1.20
C GLY A 117 0.81 -2.13 1.60
N SER A 118 0.79 -2.46 2.90
CA SER A 118 -0.08 -3.53 3.40
C SER A 118 -1.56 -3.22 3.20
N TYR A 119 -1.97 -1.98 3.41
CA TYR A 119 -3.33 -1.54 3.17
C TYR A 119 -3.75 -1.69 1.70
N LEU A 120 -2.91 -1.22 0.77
CA LEU A 120 -3.13 -1.37 -0.67
C LEU A 120 -3.16 -2.84 -1.09
N TYR A 121 -2.32 -3.69 -0.47
CA TYR A 121 -2.33 -5.12 -0.70
C TYR A 121 -3.71 -5.73 -0.38
N PHE A 122 -4.32 -5.38 0.75
CA PHE A 122 -5.64 -5.91 1.12
C PHE A 122 -6.77 -5.41 0.20
N ILE A 123 -6.67 -4.17 -0.32
CA ILE A 123 -7.62 -3.69 -1.34
C ILE A 123 -7.44 -4.49 -2.64
N GLY A 124 -6.20 -4.74 -3.05
CA GLY A 124 -5.87 -5.57 -4.21
C GLY A 124 -6.34 -7.02 -4.04
N ASP A 125 -6.16 -7.61 -2.86
CA ASP A 125 -6.66 -8.95 -2.52
C ASP A 125 -8.19 -9.04 -2.64
N ALA A 126 -8.90 -7.99 -2.20
CA ALA A 126 -10.35 -7.91 -2.38
C ALA A 126 -10.77 -7.94 -3.85
N ALA A 127 -9.99 -7.28 -4.74
CA ALA A 127 -10.23 -7.29 -6.18
C ALA A 127 -9.88 -8.64 -6.83
N ILE A 128 -8.77 -9.26 -6.42
CA ILE A 128 -8.33 -10.58 -6.92
C ILE A 128 -9.35 -11.66 -6.54
N CYS A 129 -9.78 -11.65 -5.29
CA CYS A 129 -10.71 -12.64 -4.73
C CYS A 129 -12.17 -12.36 -5.09
N TYR A 130 -12.45 -11.29 -5.82
CA TYR A 130 -13.80 -10.95 -6.27
C TYR A 130 -14.39 -12.04 -7.17
N LYS A 131 -15.57 -12.56 -6.78
CA LYS A 131 -16.26 -13.66 -7.45
C LYS A 131 -17.50 -13.23 -8.25
N GLY A 132 -17.77 -11.95 -8.35
CA GLY A 132 -18.91 -11.42 -9.11
C GLY A 132 -18.67 -11.44 -10.62
N PRO A 133 -19.71 -11.18 -11.43
CA PRO A 133 -19.62 -11.12 -12.88
C PRO A 133 -18.77 -9.91 -13.28
N VAL A 134 -17.60 -10.16 -13.81
CA VAL A 134 -16.70 -9.10 -14.30
C VAL A 134 -15.89 -9.60 -15.49
N ASN A 135 -15.75 -8.74 -16.50
CA ASN A 135 -14.85 -8.99 -17.61
C ASN A 135 -13.39 -8.95 -17.11
N SER A 136 -12.56 -9.86 -17.64
CA SER A 136 -11.13 -9.94 -17.30
C SER A 136 -10.40 -8.58 -17.47
N VAL A 137 -10.76 -7.82 -18.50
CA VAL A 137 -10.21 -6.48 -18.76
C VAL A 137 -10.52 -5.51 -17.62
N LYS A 138 -11.79 -5.41 -17.19
CA LYS A 138 -12.20 -4.56 -16.07
C LYS A 138 -11.49 -4.94 -14.78
N LYS A 139 -11.29 -6.23 -14.54
CA LYS A 139 -10.58 -6.73 -13.36
C LYS A 139 -9.10 -6.32 -13.40
N ALA A 140 -8.43 -6.52 -14.54
CA ALA A 140 -7.04 -6.12 -14.73
C ALA A 140 -6.84 -4.60 -14.58
N THR A 141 -7.74 -3.79 -15.16
CA THR A 141 -7.71 -2.32 -15.03
C THR A 141 -7.88 -1.88 -13.58
N THR A 142 -8.88 -2.41 -12.87
CA THR A 142 -9.10 -2.08 -11.46
C THR A 142 -7.90 -2.44 -10.59
N LEU A 143 -7.28 -3.61 -10.84
CA LEU A 143 -6.06 -4.02 -10.14
C LEU A 143 -4.90 -3.05 -10.40
N SER A 144 -4.69 -2.62 -11.66
CA SER A 144 -3.63 -1.67 -12.02
C SER A 144 -3.85 -0.28 -11.42
N THR A 145 -5.10 0.13 -11.22
CA THR A 145 -5.43 1.40 -10.57
C THR A 145 -5.10 1.39 -9.07
N ILE A 146 -5.31 0.26 -8.40
CA ILE A 146 -5.02 0.11 -6.97
C ILE A 146 -3.52 -0.04 -6.73
N CYS A 147 -2.88 -0.92 -7.49
CA CYS A 147 -1.46 -1.20 -7.37
C CYS A 147 -0.82 -1.22 -8.77
N PRO A 148 0.08 -0.28 -9.07
CA PRO A 148 0.77 -0.26 -10.35
C PRO A 148 1.46 -1.60 -10.61
N GLY A 149 1.11 -2.24 -11.74
CA GLY A 149 1.64 -3.56 -12.10
C GLY A 149 0.77 -4.75 -11.73
N ALA A 150 -0.21 -4.62 -10.84
CA ALA A 150 -1.06 -5.75 -10.42
C ALA A 150 -1.91 -6.33 -11.58
N GLY A 151 -2.37 -5.49 -12.50
CA GLY A 151 -3.05 -5.95 -13.72
C GLY A 151 -2.13 -6.73 -14.67
N GLN A 152 -0.85 -6.41 -14.70
CA GLN A 152 0.15 -7.15 -15.47
C GLN A 152 0.39 -8.56 -14.88
N ILE A 153 0.42 -8.65 -13.55
CA ILE A 153 0.47 -9.96 -12.86
C ILE A 153 -0.79 -10.78 -13.20
N TYR A 154 -1.96 -10.15 -13.11
CA TYR A 154 -3.23 -10.80 -13.45
C TYR A 154 -3.25 -11.33 -14.88
N ASN A 155 -2.70 -10.55 -15.83
CA ASN A 155 -2.57 -10.93 -17.25
C ASN A 155 -1.35 -11.83 -17.53
N LYS A 156 -0.65 -12.33 -16.50
CA LYS A 156 0.57 -13.16 -16.61
C LYS A 156 1.72 -12.50 -17.38
N SER A 157 1.70 -11.16 -17.50
CA SER A 157 2.76 -10.38 -18.17
C SER A 157 3.83 -9.94 -17.18
N TYR A 158 4.43 -10.89 -16.46
CA TYR A 158 5.37 -10.65 -15.35
C TYR A 158 6.60 -9.82 -15.74
N TRP A 159 7.05 -9.93 -16.99
CA TRP A 159 8.23 -9.22 -17.49
C TRP A 159 8.09 -7.69 -17.44
N LYS A 160 6.86 -7.17 -17.41
CA LYS A 160 6.56 -5.73 -17.29
C LYS A 160 6.71 -5.22 -15.84
N MET A 161 6.67 -6.10 -14.86
CA MET A 161 6.74 -5.74 -13.44
C MET A 161 8.06 -5.06 -13.06
N PRO A 162 9.24 -5.60 -13.44
CA PRO A 162 10.51 -4.94 -13.12
C PRO A 162 10.60 -3.52 -13.67
N ILE A 163 10.04 -3.26 -14.85
CA ILE A 163 10.05 -1.94 -15.49
C ILE A 163 9.21 -0.95 -14.67
N ILE A 164 8.00 -1.36 -14.24
CA ILE A 164 7.10 -0.50 -13.46
C ILE A 164 7.68 -0.23 -12.08
N LEU A 165 8.13 -1.27 -11.38
CA LEU A 165 8.73 -1.13 -10.05
C LEU A 165 10.05 -0.37 -10.10
N GLY A 166 10.87 -0.61 -11.10
CA GLY A 166 12.11 0.12 -11.35
C GLY A 166 11.85 1.61 -11.59
N GLY A 167 10.85 1.95 -12.41
CA GLY A 167 10.44 3.33 -12.64
C GLY A 167 9.99 4.03 -11.35
N ILE A 168 9.16 3.38 -10.55
CA ILE A 168 8.70 3.93 -9.25
C ILE A 168 9.87 4.10 -8.28
N ALA A 169 10.76 3.09 -8.19
CA ALA A 169 11.94 3.15 -7.34
C ALA A 169 12.90 4.27 -7.75
N THR A 170 13.13 4.43 -9.05
CA THR A 170 13.96 5.51 -9.61
C THR A 170 13.36 6.88 -9.29
N MET A 171 12.04 7.05 -9.45
CA MET A 171 11.33 8.28 -9.11
C MET A 171 11.46 8.61 -7.61
N GLY A 172 11.28 7.62 -6.74
CA GLY A 172 11.48 7.76 -5.30
C GLY A 172 12.93 8.14 -4.93
N TYR A 173 13.90 7.52 -5.60
CA TYR A 173 15.31 7.85 -5.41
C TYR A 173 15.62 9.30 -5.83
N VAL A 174 15.17 9.73 -7.01
CA VAL A 174 15.37 11.10 -7.51
C VAL A 174 14.74 12.14 -6.59
N ILE A 175 13.51 11.89 -6.12
CA ILE A 175 12.84 12.78 -5.16
C ILE A 175 13.66 12.88 -3.86
N ASN A 176 14.11 11.76 -3.31
CA ASN A 176 14.90 11.74 -2.09
C ASN A 176 16.27 12.40 -2.27
N PHE A 177 16.92 12.19 -3.43
CA PHE A 177 18.18 12.84 -3.77
C PHE A 177 18.03 14.36 -3.87
N ASN A 178 17.02 14.85 -4.59
CA ASN A 178 16.73 16.28 -4.70
C ASN A 178 16.36 16.89 -3.35
N ASN A 179 15.58 16.21 -2.52
CA ASN A 179 15.22 16.72 -1.20
C ASN A 179 16.44 16.86 -0.29
N ARG A 180 17.38 15.92 -0.34
CA ARG A 180 18.64 16.04 0.40
C ARG A 180 19.51 17.19 -0.13
N GLY A 181 19.53 17.40 -1.46
CA GLY A 181 20.19 18.55 -2.06
C GLY A 181 19.59 19.87 -1.58
N TYR A 182 18.28 19.98 -1.63
CA TYR A 182 17.55 21.14 -1.16
C TYR A 182 17.85 21.48 0.31
N GLU A 183 17.80 20.48 1.20
CA GLU A 183 18.11 20.68 2.62
C GLU A 183 19.53 21.18 2.86
N ARG A 184 20.51 20.69 2.09
CA ARG A 184 21.91 21.17 2.17
C ARG A 184 22.05 22.63 1.72
N PHE A 185 21.45 22.99 0.59
CA PHE A 185 21.49 24.36 0.08
C PHE A 185 20.74 25.33 0.98
N LYS A 186 19.61 24.92 1.55
CA LYS A 186 18.86 25.71 2.51
C LYS A 186 19.69 25.99 3.77
N LEU A 187 20.37 24.99 4.31
CA LEU A 187 21.26 25.18 5.46
C LEU A 187 22.42 26.11 5.16
N ALA A 188 22.95 26.10 3.93
CA ALA A 188 24.03 27.01 3.52
C ALA A 188 23.53 28.46 3.26
N TYR A 189 22.26 28.63 2.92
CA TYR A 189 21.66 29.93 2.66
C TYR A 189 21.19 30.65 3.93
N ASP A 190 20.81 29.89 4.97
CA ASP A 190 20.35 30.39 6.26
C ASP A 190 21.53 30.70 7.23
N GLN A 191 22.80 30.55 6.75
CA GLN A 191 24.04 30.98 7.43
C GLN A 191 24.50 32.33 6.91
#